data_e0ce42ee26dc94234fb98eb6db7059cd
#
_entry.id   e0ce42ee26dc94234fb98eb6db7059cd
#
_cell.length_a   1.000
_cell.length_b   1.000
_cell.length_c   1.000
_cell.angle_alpha   90.00
_cell.angle_beta   90.00
_cell.angle_gamma   90.00
#
_symmetry.space_group_name_H-M   'P 1'
#
loop_
_entity.id
_entity.type
_entity.pdbx_description
1 polymer ?
#
loop_
_entity_poly.entity_id
_entity_poly.type
_entity_poly.pdbx_seq_one_letter_code
_entity_poly.pdbx_strand_id
1 'polypeptide(L)' 'MSEAIERIVGAYVKLENRKALEGMKVHRQRLITELKSAHGAFDLSLSIKQLDDEIAVIELGLWMLNTAAAA' A
#
# COMPACT_ATOMS: atom_id res chain seq x y z
N MET A 1 13.06 -2.91 3.96
CA MET A 1 12.23 -2.11 4.57
C MET A 1 11.78 -0.90 3.86
N SER A 2 10.70 -0.42 4.19
CA SER A 2 9.88 0.45 3.39
C SER A 2 9.95 1.90 3.80
N GLU A 3 11.14 2.44 4.03
CA GLU A 3 11.26 3.85 4.34
C GLU A 3 10.65 4.72 3.24
N ALA A 4 10.85 4.34 1.98
CA ALA A 4 10.32 5.12 0.87
C ALA A 4 8.79 5.16 0.90
N ILE A 5 8.14 4.02 1.12
CA ILE A 5 6.68 3.99 1.15
C ILE A 5 6.16 4.75 2.37
N GLU A 6 6.83 4.67 3.51
CA GLU A 6 6.42 5.41 4.69
C GLU A 6 6.49 6.92 4.47
N ARG A 7 7.53 7.40 3.78
CA ARG A 7 7.66 8.82 3.47
C ARG A 7 6.60 9.29 2.50
N ILE A 8 6.31 8.50 1.49
CA ILE A 8 5.30 8.84 0.49
C ILE A 8 3.92 8.89 1.15
N VAL A 9 3.59 7.88 1.93
CA VAL A 9 2.31 7.83 2.64
C VAL A 9 2.20 9.00 3.61
N GLY A 10 3.27 9.28 4.37
CA GLY A 10 3.28 10.40 5.29
C GLY A 10 3.02 11.73 4.59
N ALA A 11 3.59 11.93 3.39
CA ALA A 11 3.35 13.15 2.62
C ALA A 11 1.89 13.26 2.19
N TYR A 12 1.31 12.16 1.71
CA TYR A 12 -0.10 12.18 1.30
C TYR A 12 -1.05 12.35 2.48
N VAL A 13 -0.69 11.84 3.67
CA VAL A 13 -1.47 12.09 4.87
C VAL A 13 -1.45 13.58 5.21
N LYS A 14 -0.29 14.22 5.16
CA LYS A 14 -0.18 15.65 5.41
C LYS A 14 -0.99 16.47 4.41
N LEU A 15 -1.03 16.02 3.16
CA LEU A 15 -1.80 16.71 2.11
C LEU A 15 -3.28 16.32 2.13
N GLU A 16 -3.67 15.41 3.02
CA GLU A 16 -5.03 14.88 3.11
C GLU A 16 -5.49 14.30 1.76
N ASN A 17 -4.57 13.69 1.04
CA ASN A 17 -4.85 13.17 -0.30
C ASN A 17 -5.25 11.69 -0.21
N ARG A 18 -6.46 11.46 0.24
CA ARG A 18 -7.03 10.11 0.38
C ARG A 18 -7.06 9.37 -0.96
N LYS A 19 -7.44 10.08 -2.01
CA LYS A 19 -7.58 9.45 -3.32
C LYS A 19 -6.26 8.87 -3.82
N ALA A 20 -5.15 9.56 -3.59
CA ALA A 20 -3.84 9.04 -3.96
C ALA A 20 -3.51 7.78 -3.18
N LEU A 21 -3.79 7.75 -1.88
CA LEU A 21 -3.54 6.58 -1.05
C LEU A 21 -4.41 5.40 -1.48
N GLU A 22 -5.68 5.64 -1.78
CA GLU A 22 -6.56 4.58 -2.27
C GLU A 22 -6.09 4.02 -3.60
N GLY A 23 -5.62 4.88 -4.49
CA GLY A 23 -5.07 4.45 -5.77
C GLY A 23 -3.83 3.60 -5.61
N MET A 24 -2.94 3.98 -4.69
CA MET A 24 -1.73 3.21 -4.39
C MET A 24 -2.09 1.83 -3.84
N LYS A 25 -3.10 1.75 -2.98
CA LYS A 25 -3.55 0.49 -2.42
C LYS A 25 -4.10 -0.43 -3.50
N VAL A 26 -4.99 0.09 -4.34
CA VAL A 26 -5.60 -0.69 -5.42
C VAL A 26 -4.53 -1.21 -6.38
N HIS A 27 -3.56 -0.37 -6.72
CA HIS A 27 -2.47 -0.76 -7.62
C HIS A 27 -1.70 -1.94 -7.06
N ARG A 28 -1.37 -1.90 -5.77
CA ARG A 28 -0.62 -2.98 -5.14
C ARG A 28 -1.44 -4.26 -4.97
N GLN A 29 -2.72 -4.12 -4.67
CA GLN A 29 -3.61 -5.29 -4.60
C GLN A 29 -3.70 -5.99 -5.96
N ARG A 30 -3.76 -5.21 -7.04
CA ARG A 30 -3.78 -5.76 -8.39
C ARG A 30 -2.48 -6.50 -8.71
N LEU A 31 -1.34 -5.92 -8.33
CA LEU A 31 -0.05 -6.56 -8.52
C LEU A 31 0.03 -7.91 -7.78
N ILE A 32 -0.46 -7.95 -6.55
CA ILE A 32 -0.49 -9.19 -5.78
C ILE A 32 -1.32 -10.24 -6.50
N THR A 33 -2.50 -9.87 -6.99
CA THR A 33 -3.37 -10.77 -7.72
C THR A 33 -2.67 -11.32 -8.96
N GLU A 34 -1.99 -10.45 -9.71
CA GLU A 34 -1.25 -10.86 -10.90
C GLU A 34 -0.11 -11.82 -10.55
N LEU A 35 0.64 -11.51 -9.47
CA LEU A 35 1.73 -12.37 -9.05
C LEU A 35 1.23 -13.74 -8.59
N LYS A 36 0.11 -13.79 -7.88
CA LYS A 36 -0.47 -15.06 -7.43
C LYS A 36 -0.98 -15.89 -8.60
N SER A 37 -1.39 -15.25 -9.68
CA SER A 37 -1.86 -15.95 -10.87
C SER A 37 -0.72 -16.42 -11.75
N ALA A 38 0.47 -15.89 -11.56
CA ALA A 38 1.62 -16.26 -12.38
C ALA A 38 2.08 -17.67 -12.03
N HIS A 39 2.22 -18.50 -13.05
CA HIS A 39 2.71 -19.85 -12.90
C HIS A 39 4.10 -19.91 -13.52
N GLY A 40 5.10 -20.10 -12.68
CA GLY A 40 6.47 -20.14 -13.14
C GLY A 40 7.35 -20.88 -12.18
N ALA A 41 8.63 -20.95 -12.51
CA ALA A 41 9.64 -21.59 -11.69
C ALA A 41 10.10 -20.72 -10.52
N PHE A 42 9.67 -19.46 -10.48
CA PHE A 42 10.15 -18.51 -9.48
C PHE A 42 9.23 -18.45 -8.28
N ASP A 43 9.85 -18.35 -7.10
CA ASP A 43 9.12 -18.13 -5.86
C ASP A 43 8.89 -16.63 -5.71
N LEU A 44 7.63 -16.22 -5.79
CA LEU A 44 7.25 -14.83 -5.71
C LEU A 44 6.76 -14.41 -4.32
N SER A 45 6.89 -15.32 -3.33
CA SER A 45 6.36 -15.06 -2.00
C SER A 45 6.98 -13.84 -1.33
N LEU A 46 8.26 -13.59 -1.55
CA LEU A 46 8.92 -12.42 -0.97
C LEU A 46 8.40 -11.13 -1.58
N SER A 47 8.18 -11.12 -2.89
CA SER A 47 7.61 -9.95 -3.56
C SER A 47 6.19 -9.67 -3.09
N ILE A 48 5.38 -10.71 -2.93
CA ILE A 48 4.02 -10.59 -2.42
C ILE A 48 4.03 -10.05 -1.00
N LYS A 49 4.92 -10.57 -0.15
CA LYS A 49 5.04 -10.08 1.22
C LYS A 49 5.41 -8.62 1.26
N GLN A 50 6.32 -8.19 0.40
CA GLN A 50 6.73 -6.79 0.34
C GLN A 50 5.56 -5.89 -0.05
N LEU A 51 4.74 -6.32 -1.02
CA LEU A 51 3.55 -5.57 -1.41
C LEU A 51 2.51 -5.53 -0.29
N ASP A 52 2.34 -6.65 0.44
CA ASP A 52 1.44 -6.68 1.59
C ASP A 52 1.89 -5.70 2.68
N ASP A 53 3.20 -5.64 2.93
CA ASP A 53 3.76 -4.72 3.91
C ASP A 53 3.49 -3.26 3.49
N GLU A 54 3.64 -2.97 2.21
CA GLU A 54 3.35 -1.62 1.69
C GLU A 54 1.87 -1.27 1.80
N ILE A 55 0.99 -2.23 1.53
CA ILE A 55 -0.45 -2.02 1.69
C ILE A 55 -0.78 -1.71 3.15
N ALA A 56 -0.14 -2.41 4.10
CA ALA A 56 -0.36 -2.14 5.52
C ALA A 56 0.01 -0.70 5.89
N VAL A 57 1.09 -0.18 5.35
CA VAL A 57 1.49 1.21 5.59
C VAL A 57 0.47 2.17 4.98
N ILE A 58 0.00 1.90 3.77
CA ILE A 58 -1.01 2.71 3.10
C ILE A 58 -2.32 2.71 3.89
N GLU A 59 -2.73 1.54 4.36
CA GLU A 59 -3.95 1.41 5.16
C GLU A 59 -3.86 2.18 6.47
N LEU A 60 -2.69 2.19 7.09
CA LEU A 60 -2.47 3.01 8.27
C LEU A 60 -2.66 4.49 7.96
N GLY A 61 -2.12 4.95 6.84
CA GLY A 61 -2.31 6.33 6.40
C GLY A 61 -3.77 6.67 6.16
N LEU A 62 -4.49 5.78 5.50
CA LEU A 62 -5.93 5.96 5.28
C LEU A 62 -6.70 6.01 6.60
N TRP A 63 -6.34 5.12 7.54
CA TRP A 63 -6.95 5.12 8.86
C TRP A 63 -6.72 6.45 9.57
N MET A 64 -5.51 6.98 9.50
CA MET A 64 -5.19 8.27 10.11
C MET A 64 -6.06 9.39 9.55
N LEU A 65 -6.26 9.41 8.23
CA LEU A 65 -7.13 10.41 7.60
C LEU A 65 -8.58 10.23 8.02
N ASN A 66 -9.06 9.01 8.09
CA ASN A 66 -10.43 8.74 8.51
C ASN A 66 -10.65 9.15 9.96
N THR A 67 -9.68 8.88 10.83
CA THR A 67 -9.77 9.24 12.23
C THR A 67 -9.77 10.74 12.42
N ALA A 68 -8.90 11.45 11.69
CA ALA A 68 -8.85 12.90 11.74
C ALA A 68 -10.15 13.52 11.22
N ALA A 69 -10.73 12.95 10.17
CA ALA A 69 -11.98 13.44 9.61
C ALA A 69 -13.16 13.22 10.56
N ALA A 70 -13.09 12.17 11.38
CA ALA A 70 -14.15 11.85 12.33
C ALA A 70 -14.08 12.72 13.59
N ALA A 71 -12.94 13.33 13.83
CA ALA A 71 -12.79 14.23 14.99
C ALA A 71 -13.38 15.60 14.67
#